data_3c2323dadca7cbdbbf9bebe60f8b8b67
#
_entry.id   3c2323dadca7cbdbbf9bebe60f8b8b67
#
_cell.length_a   1.000
_cell.length_b   1.000
_cell.length_c   1.000
_cell.angle_alpha   90.00
_cell.angle_beta   90.00
_cell.angle_gamma   90.00
#
_symmetry.space_group_name_H-M   'P 1'
#
loop_
_entity.id
_entity.type
_entity.pdbx_description
1 polymer ?
#
loop_
_entity_poly.entity_id
_entity_poly.type
_entity_poly.pdbx_seq_one_letter_code
_entity_poly.pdbx_strand_id
1 'polypeptide(L)'
;MDEKLIPLSLFEQLPESTVGHDVLRYVSMPSFLGEEKDSILYFIGRKLARKIEIESLEDLYFLFETFHWGKLELVKNRRRTLTFHLMSDEVAERMISPFTIDYRLEAGFIAEAIEKITERTCECNESINNRLYRVQFKVTFTDD
;
A
#
# COMPACT_ATOMS: atom_id res chain seq x y z
N MET A 1 31.99 0.22 1.38
CA MET A 1 30.95 -0.61 0.75
C MET A 1 30.42 0.11 -0.48
N ASP A 2 30.61 -0.49 -1.62
CA ASP A 2 30.22 0.15 -2.89
C ASP A 2 28.74 -0.02 -3.14
N GLU A 3 28.01 1.08 -3.12
CA GLU A 3 26.62 1.06 -3.51
C GLU A 3 26.51 1.03 -5.02
N LYS A 4 25.65 0.18 -5.55
CA LYS A 4 25.41 0.06 -6.96
C LYS A 4 24.60 1.27 -7.44
N LEU A 5 25.17 2.05 -8.35
CA LEU A 5 24.47 3.21 -8.88
C LEU A 5 23.32 2.81 -9.81
N ILE A 6 22.25 3.60 -9.75
CA ILE A 6 21.10 3.41 -10.63
C ILE A 6 21.38 4.18 -11.92
N PRO A 7 21.32 3.52 -13.10
CA PRO A 7 21.58 4.24 -14.36
C PRO A 7 20.43 5.19 -14.69
N LEU A 8 20.76 6.33 -15.28
CA LEU A 8 19.76 7.33 -15.70
C LEU A 8 18.72 6.77 -16.66
N SER A 9 19.16 5.86 -17.54
CA SER A 9 18.25 5.26 -18.52
C SER A 9 17.08 4.51 -17.90
N LEU A 10 17.23 4.03 -16.66
CA LEU A 10 16.14 3.33 -15.96
C LEU A 10 14.94 4.25 -15.74
N PHE A 11 15.20 5.51 -15.38
CA PHE A 11 14.12 6.46 -15.10
C PHE A 11 13.35 6.87 -16.36
N GLU A 12 13.96 6.77 -17.52
CA GLU A 12 13.29 7.07 -18.79
C GLU A 12 12.22 6.05 -19.13
N GLN A 13 12.30 4.85 -18.55
CA GLN A 13 11.38 3.75 -18.80
C GLN A 13 10.22 3.70 -17.80
N LEU A 14 10.21 4.59 -16.81
CA LEU A 14 9.21 4.59 -15.74
C LEU A 14 8.10 5.60 -16.05
N PRO A 15 6.86 5.35 -15.53
CA PRO A 15 5.75 6.28 -15.74
C PRO A 15 6.06 7.66 -15.15
N GLU A 16 5.94 8.69 -15.96
CA GLU A 16 6.25 10.06 -15.54
C GLU A 16 5.40 10.52 -14.35
N SER A 17 4.14 10.10 -14.30
CA SER A 17 3.21 10.57 -13.30
C SER A 17 3.51 10.03 -11.89
N THR A 18 4.22 8.91 -11.78
CA THR A 18 4.44 8.24 -10.49
C THR A 18 5.90 7.99 -10.16
N VAL A 19 6.83 8.34 -11.07
CA VAL A 19 8.24 7.99 -10.88
C VAL A 19 8.84 8.63 -9.63
N GLY A 20 8.51 9.89 -9.34
CA GLY A 20 9.01 10.56 -8.13
C GLY A 20 8.54 9.89 -6.86
N HIS A 21 7.27 9.53 -6.82
CA HIS A 21 6.68 8.77 -5.70
C HIS A 21 7.39 7.43 -5.55
N ASP A 22 7.58 6.71 -6.65
CA ASP A 22 8.15 5.36 -6.61
C ASP A 22 9.63 5.39 -6.18
N VAL A 23 10.37 6.40 -6.60
CA VAL A 23 11.77 6.58 -6.15
C VAL A 23 11.80 6.82 -4.64
N LEU A 24 10.98 7.74 -4.14
CA LEU A 24 10.91 8.01 -2.71
C LEU A 24 10.51 6.76 -1.92
N ARG A 25 9.47 6.09 -2.38
CA ARG A 25 8.85 4.97 -1.67
C ARG A 25 9.68 3.70 -1.71
N TYR A 26 10.30 3.38 -2.85
CA TYR A 26 10.93 2.08 -3.06
C TYR A 26 12.46 2.13 -3.10
N VAL A 27 13.05 3.30 -3.19
CA VAL A 27 14.51 3.46 -3.18
C VAL A 27 14.96 4.20 -1.92
N SER A 28 14.44 5.41 -1.69
CA SER A 28 14.90 6.26 -0.60
C SER A 28 14.45 5.76 0.78
N MET A 29 13.16 5.45 0.94
CA MET A 29 12.63 5.02 2.24
C MET A 29 13.21 3.70 2.71
N PRO A 30 13.30 2.64 1.89
CA PRO A 30 13.91 1.39 2.34
C PRO A 30 15.36 1.54 2.78
N SER A 31 16.12 2.36 2.06
CA SER A 31 17.52 2.64 2.40
C SER A 31 17.64 3.32 3.75
N PHE A 32 16.75 4.25 4.05
CA PHE A 32 16.75 5.00 5.31
C PHE A 32 16.22 4.17 6.48
N LEU A 33 15.16 3.41 6.27
CA LEU A 33 14.48 2.68 7.34
C LEU A 33 15.17 1.36 7.73
N GLY A 34 15.89 0.74 6.79
CA GLY A 34 16.65 -0.47 7.07
C GLY A 34 15.79 -1.68 7.41
N GLU A 35 16.26 -2.50 8.34
CA GLU A 35 15.63 -3.78 8.69
C GLU A 35 14.24 -3.64 9.31
N GLU A 36 13.96 -2.51 9.96
CA GLU A 36 12.66 -2.26 10.58
C GLU A 36 11.64 -1.67 9.61
N LYS A 37 11.97 -1.63 8.32
CA LYS A 37 11.17 -0.99 7.28
C LYS A 37 9.70 -1.42 7.31
N ASP A 38 9.43 -2.72 7.36
CA ASP A 38 8.06 -3.23 7.26
C ASP A 38 7.18 -2.76 8.41
N SER A 39 7.70 -2.82 9.63
CA SER A 39 6.96 -2.37 10.81
C SER A 39 6.75 -0.86 10.80
N ILE A 40 7.78 -0.11 10.42
CA ILE A 40 7.71 1.34 10.40
C ILE A 40 6.73 1.83 9.34
N LEU A 41 6.77 1.24 8.14
CA LEU A 41 5.87 1.64 7.06
C LEU A 41 4.40 1.36 7.41
N TYR A 42 4.13 0.20 8.00
CA TYR A 42 2.78 -0.14 8.47
C TYR A 42 2.28 0.91 9.47
N PHE A 43 3.11 1.26 10.41
CA PHE A 43 2.77 2.27 11.43
C PHE A 43 2.57 3.66 10.81
N ILE A 44 3.41 4.03 9.82
CA ILE A 44 3.25 5.30 9.10
C ILE A 44 1.89 5.33 8.39
N GLY A 45 1.51 4.23 7.77
CA GLY A 45 0.20 4.14 7.12
C GLY A 45 -0.95 4.35 8.08
N ARG A 46 -0.88 3.74 9.26
CA ARG A 46 -1.88 3.94 10.30
C ARG A 46 -1.94 5.40 10.76
N LYS A 47 -0.78 6.01 10.99
CA LYS A 47 -0.73 7.42 11.41
C LYS A 47 -1.30 8.36 10.35
N LEU A 48 -1.02 8.08 9.09
CA LEU A 48 -1.55 8.88 8.00
C LEU A 48 -3.09 8.84 7.99
N ALA A 49 -3.66 7.64 8.07
CA ALA A 49 -5.11 7.48 8.09
C ALA A 49 -5.77 8.17 9.28
N ARG A 50 -5.09 8.23 10.43
CA ARG A 50 -5.60 8.95 11.60
C ARG A 50 -5.77 10.44 11.37
N LYS A 51 -4.99 11.01 10.45
CA LYS A 51 -5.00 12.45 10.18
C LYS A 51 -6.05 12.86 9.14
N ILE A 52 -6.74 11.90 8.54
CA ILE A 52 -7.69 12.14 7.46
C ILE A 52 -9.10 11.77 7.94
N GLU A 53 -10.09 12.55 7.54
CA GLU A 53 -11.48 12.23 7.82
C GLU A 53 -11.94 11.10 6.89
N ILE A 54 -12.08 9.91 7.46
CA ILE A 54 -12.52 8.71 6.73
C ILE A 54 -13.73 8.18 7.47
N GLU A 55 -14.90 8.19 6.81
CA GLU A 55 -16.16 7.78 7.43
C GLU A 55 -16.80 6.57 6.74
N SER A 56 -16.38 6.26 5.51
CA SER A 56 -16.99 5.20 4.71
C SER A 56 -15.96 4.50 3.84
N LEU A 57 -16.35 3.35 3.29
CA LEU A 57 -15.51 2.63 2.33
C LEU A 57 -15.27 3.46 1.08
N GLU A 58 -16.27 4.25 0.66
CA GLU A 58 -16.12 5.14 -0.50
C GLU A 58 -15.01 6.15 -0.29
N ASP A 59 -14.87 6.68 0.93
CA ASP A 59 -13.77 7.58 1.28
C ASP A 59 -12.43 6.88 1.13
N LEU A 60 -12.33 5.64 1.59
CA LEU A 60 -11.12 4.84 1.47
C LEU A 60 -10.76 4.60 0.00
N TYR A 61 -11.73 4.24 -0.82
CA TYR A 61 -11.51 4.01 -2.25
C TYR A 61 -11.06 5.29 -2.94
N PHE A 62 -11.71 6.41 -2.63
CA PHE A 62 -11.36 7.73 -3.17
C PHE A 62 -9.90 8.08 -2.86
N LEU A 63 -9.45 7.85 -1.62
CA LEU A 63 -8.08 8.17 -1.23
C LEU A 63 -7.06 7.30 -1.96
N PHE A 64 -7.33 6.01 -2.12
CA PHE A 64 -6.44 5.13 -2.86
C PHE A 64 -6.27 5.58 -4.30
N GLU A 65 -7.34 5.99 -4.95
CA GLU A 65 -7.28 6.50 -6.32
C GLU A 65 -6.59 7.86 -6.39
N THR A 66 -6.90 8.76 -5.46
CA THR A 66 -6.32 10.11 -5.40
C THR A 66 -4.81 10.05 -5.17
N PHE A 67 -4.36 9.12 -4.34
CA PHE A 67 -2.93 8.93 -4.05
C PHE A 67 -2.21 8.13 -5.14
N HIS A 68 -2.91 7.72 -6.19
CA HIS A 68 -2.37 6.85 -7.24
C HIS A 68 -1.83 5.53 -6.71
N TRP A 69 -2.42 5.03 -5.63
CA TRP A 69 -2.09 3.71 -5.09
C TRP A 69 -2.78 2.60 -5.87
N GLY A 70 -3.95 2.87 -6.41
CA GLY A 70 -4.70 1.94 -7.22
C GLY A 70 -6.18 1.94 -6.91
N LYS A 71 -6.90 1.03 -7.59
CA LYS A 71 -8.33 0.85 -7.38
C LYS A 71 -8.55 -0.28 -6.36
N LEU A 72 -9.12 0.08 -5.22
CA LEU A 72 -9.39 -0.84 -4.13
C LEU A 72 -10.84 -1.31 -4.19
N GLU A 73 -11.07 -2.60 -3.96
CA GLU A 73 -12.40 -3.19 -3.99
C GLU A 73 -12.55 -4.23 -2.89
N LEU A 74 -13.64 -4.14 -2.14
CA LEU A 74 -13.98 -5.16 -1.14
C LEU A 74 -14.58 -6.37 -1.87
N VAL A 75 -13.93 -7.52 -1.76
CA VAL A 75 -14.35 -8.75 -2.46
C VAL A 75 -14.92 -9.80 -1.54
N LYS A 76 -14.61 -9.76 -0.25
CA LYS A 76 -15.19 -10.67 0.75
C LYS A 76 -15.46 -9.91 2.03
N ASN A 77 -16.65 -10.08 2.56
CA ASN A 77 -17.08 -9.46 3.81
C ASN A 77 -17.58 -10.56 4.73
N ARG A 78 -16.77 -10.94 5.70
CA ARG A 78 -17.12 -11.97 6.68
C ARG A 78 -17.10 -11.37 8.09
N ARG A 79 -17.61 -12.12 9.05
CA ARG A 79 -17.72 -11.63 10.42
C ARG A 79 -16.37 -11.22 11.02
N ARG A 80 -15.33 -11.98 10.74
CA ARG A 80 -14.00 -11.77 11.34
C ARG A 80 -12.99 -11.17 10.36
N THR A 81 -13.29 -11.16 9.07
CA THR A 81 -12.32 -10.74 8.07
C THR A 81 -12.98 -9.96 6.94
N LEU A 82 -12.24 -8.99 6.41
CA LEU A 82 -12.57 -8.32 5.15
C LEU A 82 -11.41 -8.58 4.19
N THR A 83 -11.72 -8.84 2.94
CA THR A 83 -10.70 -9.02 1.92
C THR A 83 -10.89 -7.99 0.82
N PHE A 84 -9.83 -7.21 0.57
CA PHE A 84 -9.80 -6.21 -0.48
C PHE A 84 -8.83 -6.64 -1.57
N HIS A 85 -9.15 -6.31 -2.82
CA HIS A 85 -8.21 -6.43 -3.93
C HIS A 85 -7.84 -5.03 -4.41
N LEU A 86 -6.56 -4.85 -4.72
CA LEU A 86 -6.03 -3.61 -5.29
C LEU A 86 -5.51 -3.92 -6.67
N MET A 87 -6.06 -3.25 -7.69
CA MET A 87 -5.68 -3.43 -9.09
C MET A 87 -5.75 -2.07 -9.78
N SER A 88 -4.85 -1.83 -10.71
CA SER A 88 -4.87 -0.68 -11.62
C SER A 88 -3.67 -0.77 -12.53
N ASP A 89 -3.61 0.13 -13.51
CA ASP A 89 -2.42 0.24 -14.36
C ASP A 89 -1.19 0.59 -13.52
N GLU A 90 -1.33 1.47 -12.53
CA GLU A 90 -0.23 1.85 -11.64
C GLU A 90 0.31 0.64 -10.85
N VAL A 91 -0.57 -0.21 -10.36
CA VAL A 91 -0.17 -1.43 -9.63
C VAL A 91 0.61 -2.36 -10.56
N ALA A 92 0.09 -2.59 -11.77
CA ALA A 92 0.75 -3.45 -12.75
C ALA A 92 2.13 -2.89 -13.13
N GLU A 93 2.22 -1.60 -13.37
CA GLU A 93 3.48 -0.92 -13.72
C GLU A 93 4.52 -1.08 -12.61
N ARG A 94 4.12 -0.95 -11.34
CA ARG A 94 5.02 -1.13 -10.21
C ARG A 94 5.51 -2.58 -10.11
N MET A 95 4.65 -3.55 -10.37
CA MET A 95 5.03 -4.97 -10.34
C MET A 95 6.02 -5.33 -11.44
N ILE A 96 5.94 -4.66 -12.59
CA ILE A 96 6.85 -4.86 -13.72
C ILE A 96 8.14 -4.08 -13.52
N SER A 97 8.13 -3.03 -12.71
CA SER A 97 9.28 -2.16 -12.49
C SER A 97 10.45 -2.93 -11.85
N PRO A 98 11.68 -2.40 -12.00
CA PRO A 98 12.85 -3.05 -11.37
C PRO A 98 12.94 -2.82 -9.86
N PHE A 99 12.05 -2.02 -9.29
CA PHE A 99 12.06 -1.75 -7.85
C PHE A 99 11.51 -2.95 -7.06
N THR A 100 12.05 -3.14 -5.85
CA THR A 100 11.47 -4.08 -4.90
C THR A 100 10.31 -3.38 -4.21
N ILE A 101 9.09 -3.69 -4.64
CA ILE A 101 7.90 -3.04 -4.13
C ILE A 101 7.36 -3.74 -2.89
N ASP A 102 6.65 -2.98 -2.07
CA ASP A 102 5.89 -3.49 -0.94
C ASP A 102 4.60 -2.67 -0.78
N TYR A 103 3.69 -3.16 0.03
CA TYR A 103 2.42 -2.52 0.32
C TYR A 103 2.17 -2.41 1.81
N ARG A 104 3.25 -2.32 2.62
CA ARG A 104 3.13 -2.23 4.08
C ARG A 104 2.46 -0.95 4.54
N LEU A 105 2.80 0.18 3.93
CA LEU A 105 2.19 1.46 4.27
C LEU A 105 0.69 1.42 3.96
N GLU A 106 0.35 0.92 2.78
CA GLU A 106 -1.04 0.81 2.34
C GLU A 106 -1.84 -0.13 3.25
N ALA A 107 -1.23 -1.24 3.70
CA ALA A 107 -1.88 -2.15 4.63
C ALA A 107 -2.19 -1.47 5.96
N GLY A 108 -1.24 -0.72 6.51
CA GLY A 108 -1.45 0.06 7.73
C GLY A 108 -2.55 1.09 7.56
N PHE A 109 -2.58 1.76 6.43
CA PHE A 109 -3.62 2.74 6.10
C PHE A 109 -5.00 2.10 6.10
N ILE A 110 -5.14 0.94 5.45
CA ILE A 110 -6.41 0.19 5.42
C ILE A 110 -6.84 -0.20 6.84
N ALA A 111 -5.91 -0.74 7.63
CA ALA A 111 -6.24 -1.17 9.00
C ALA A 111 -6.83 -0.02 9.81
N GLU A 112 -6.17 1.13 9.80
CA GLU A 112 -6.64 2.29 10.55
C GLU A 112 -7.97 2.82 10.01
N ALA A 113 -8.11 2.87 8.69
CA ALA A 113 -9.35 3.31 8.05
C ALA A 113 -10.53 2.42 8.45
N ILE A 114 -10.33 1.11 8.43
CA ILE A 114 -11.38 0.17 8.83
C ILE A 114 -11.73 0.30 10.30
N GLU A 115 -10.75 0.55 11.18
CA GLU A 115 -11.05 0.82 12.59
C GLU A 115 -11.93 2.06 12.74
N LYS A 116 -11.66 3.11 11.98
CA LYS A 116 -12.46 4.35 12.00
C LYS A 116 -13.88 4.12 11.49
N ILE A 117 -14.02 3.32 10.43
CA ILE A 117 -15.32 3.05 9.79
C ILE A 117 -16.19 2.13 10.65
N THR A 118 -15.59 1.08 11.22
CA THR A 118 -16.34 0.02 11.90
C THR A 118 -16.36 0.14 13.42
N GLU A 119 -15.48 0.97 13.98
CA GLU A 119 -15.26 1.08 15.42
C GLU A 119 -14.82 -0.24 16.05
N ARG A 120 -14.14 -1.09 15.25
CA ARG A 120 -13.58 -2.38 15.71
C ARG A 120 -12.08 -2.37 15.48
N THR A 121 -11.33 -2.96 16.40
CA THR A 121 -9.88 -3.10 16.25
C THR A 121 -9.55 -4.18 15.24
N CYS A 122 -8.51 -3.95 14.44
CA CYS A 122 -8.12 -4.90 13.42
C CYS A 122 -6.65 -4.74 13.02
N GLU A 123 -6.15 -5.73 12.30
CA GLU A 123 -4.86 -5.70 11.62
C GLU A 123 -5.05 -6.06 10.17
N CYS A 124 -4.14 -5.61 9.31
CA CYS A 124 -4.20 -5.86 7.87
C CYS A 124 -2.89 -6.46 7.38
N ASN A 125 -2.99 -7.51 6.59
CA ASN A 125 -1.86 -8.15 5.93
C ASN A 125 -2.10 -8.19 4.44
N GLU A 126 -1.03 -7.99 3.68
CA GLU A 126 -1.09 -7.97 2.22
C GLU A 126 -0.37 -9.17 1.63
N SER A 127 -0.80 -9.57 0.43
CA SER A 127 -0.09 -10.52 -0.40
C SER A 127 -0.12 -10.04 -1.85
N ILE A 128 1.03 -10.13 -2.52
CA ILE A 128 1.21 -9.66 -3.89
C ILE A 128 1.08 -10.85 -4.84
N ASN A 129 0.21 -10.74 -5.84
CA ASN A 129 0.05 -11.74 -6.88
C ASN A 129 0.57 -11.17 -8.21
N ASN A 130 1.80 -11.55 -8.57
CA ASN A 130 2.46 -11.05 -9.77
C ASN A 130 1.82 -11.56 -11.09
N ARG A 131 1.12 -12.68 -11.03
CA ARG A 131 0.47 -13.25 -12.22
C ARG A 131 -0.77 -12.43 -12.61
N LEU A 132 -1.54 -12.00 -11.60
CA LEU A 132 -2.78 -11.27 -11.81
C LEU A 132 -2.58 -9.76 -11.67
N TYR A 133 -1.36 -9.31 -11.39
CA TYR A 133 -1.05 -7.90 -11.11
C TYR A 133 -2.00 -7.32 -10.08
N ARG A 134 -2.14 -8.05 -8.97
CA ARG A 134 -3.12 -7.75 -7.95
C ARG A 134 -2.49 -7.85 -6.56
N VAL A 135 -2.87 -6.94 -5.66
CA VAL A 135 -2.52 -7.05 -4.25
C VAL A 135 -3.78 -7.39 -3.48
N GLN A 136 -3.69 -8.38 -2.60
CA GLN A 136 -4.78 -8.72 -1.70
C GLN A 136 -4.45 -8.19 -0.31
N PHE A 137 -5.40 -7.46 0.28
CA PHE A 137 -5.31 -7.01 1.66
C PHE A 137 -6.37 -7.76 2.48
N LYS A 138 -5.91 -8.48 3.49
CA LYS A 138 -6.82 -9.18 4.39
C LYS A 138 -6.84 -8.47 5.73
N VAL A 139 -7.99 -7.90 6.07
CA VAL A 139 -8.23 -7.29 7.37
C VAL A 139 -8.78 -8.36 8.30
N THR A 140 -8.16 -8.51 9.46
CA THR A 140 -8.61 -9.45 10.48
C THR A 140 -8.99 -8.66 11.72
N PHE A 141 -10.24 -8.78 12.14
CA PHE A 141 -10.69 -8.11 13.35
C PHE A 141 -10.13 -8.82 14.58
N THR A 142 -9.60 -8.02 15.50
CA THR A 142 -8.93 -8.51 16.71
C THR A 142 -9.77 -8.29 17.97
N ASP A 143 -10.94 -7.69 17.84
CA ASP A 143 -11.88 -7.52 18.93
C ASP A 143 -12.57 -8.84 19.28
N ASP A 144 -13.13 -8.88 20.47
CA ASP A 144 -13.88 -10.08 20.93
C ASP A 144 -15.28 -10.15 20.33
#